data_a6088ca955d3b3e55fe551fae41ff950
#
_entry.id   a6088ca955d3b3e55fe551fae41ff950
#
_cell.length_a   1.000
_cell.length_b   1.000
_cell.length_c   1.000
_cell.angle_alpha   90.00
_cell.angle_beta   90.00
_cell.angle_gamma   90.00
#
_symmetry.space_group_name_H-M   'P 1'
#
loop_
_entity.id
_entity.type
_entity.pdbx_description
1 polymer ?
#
loop_
_entity_poly.entity_id
_entity_poly.type
_entity_poly.pdbx_seq_one_letter_code
_entity_poly.pdbx_strand_id
1 'polypeptide(L)'
;FSFEAAFAAGYDFFSTIFEYLIKDYNSNGGGNYAEYYTPHAIASIMAQLLVDESEDVKSVTCYDPSAGTGTLVIALAHQIGEQNCTVFTQDISDKSSTMLMLNLILNSMSHSLTHVIQGNTLKHPYHKEGHELRKFDYIVSNPPFKLDFSEYHSDLKADHYRGRFFAGIPNIPNKDKKGMEIYLCFFQHLLYSLKDTGKGAIVVPTGFITAKSGIAFKIRKHLVDNKILKGVVSMPSNVFANTGTNVSVVFIDKNKTEKPVFIDASKLGETIKIGKNQKTNLRSDEIAQIVDTFRNEKVVEQFSVTPSYEEVAEKGYSFSAGQYFDIKIEYVDITEEEFKRRMADYEKTLTEQFAESHRLENEIIAQLKTLKFNQ
;
A
#
# COMPACT_ATOMS: atom_id res chain seq x y z
N PHE A 1 7.15 27.92 -25.19
CA PHE A 1 7.46 26.82 -24.29
C PHE A 1 7.34 25.54 -25.11
N SER A 2 8.42 24.76 -25.23
CA SER A 2 8.38 23.39 -25.78
C SER A 2 8.28 22.41 -24.63
N PHE A 3 7.29 21.56 -24.64
CA PHE A 3 7.11 20.47 -23.66
C PHE A 3 7.83 19.18 -24.08
N GLU A 4 8.44 19.16 -25.29
CA GLU A 4 9.11 17.96 -25.84
C GLU A 4 10.19 17.40 -24.93
N ALA A 5 10.98 18.25 -24.26
CA ALA A 5 12.02 17.82 -23.33
C ALA A 5 11.44 17.17 -22.05
N ALA A 6 10.27 17.63 -21.58
CA ALA A 6 9.58 17.06 -20.44
C ALA A 6 8.96 15.69 -20.78
N PHE A 7 8.44 15.52 -22.00
CA PHE A 7 7.92 14.26 -22.50
C PHE A 7 9.04 13.24 -22.76
N ALA A 8 10.17 13.67 -23.35
CA ALA A 8 11.31 12.81 -23.61
C ALA A 8 12.00 12.29 -22.33
N ALA A 9 11.86 13.00 -21.22
CA ALA A 9 12.41 12.59 -19.93
C ALA A 9 11.53 11.57 -19.18
N GLY A 10 10.42 11.10 -19.77
CA GLY A 10 9.47 10.21 -19.08
C GLY A 10 8.82 10.83 -17.86
N TYR A 11 8.95 12.14 -17.71
CA TYR A 11 8.37 12.88 -16.60
C TYR A 11 6.87 13.07 -16.87
N ASP A 12 6.04 12.54 -16.01
CA ASP A 12 4.60 12.76 -16.09
C ASP A 12 4.25 14.19 -15.68
N PHE A 13 4.49 15.10 -16.64
CA PHE A 13 4.20 16.52 -16.49
C PHE A 13 2.71 16.77 -16.22
N PHE A 14 1.85 15.98 -16.85
CA PHE A 14 0.40 16.10 -16.66
C PHE A 14 -0.03 15.61 -15.29
N SER A 15 0.53 14.53 -14.77
CA SER A 15 0.30 14.10 -13.40
C SER A 15 0.69 15.19 -12.40
N THR A 16 1.81 15.86 -12.61
CA THR A 16 2.27 16.95 -11.73
C THR A 16 1.36 18.19 -11.80
N ILE A 17 0.93 18.58 -13.00
CA ILE A 17 -0.08 19.64 -13.17
C ILE A 17 -1.41 19.21 -12.55
N PHE A 18 -1.81 17.96 -12.74
CA PHE A 18 -3.02 17.39 -12.15
C PHE A 18 -2.95 17.34 -10.63
N GLU A 19 -1.81 16.93 -10.05
CA GLU A 19 -1.56 17.04 -8.60
C GLU A 19 -1.78 18.48 -8.11
N TYR A 20 -1.22 19.44 -8.84
CA TYR A 20 -1.36 20.84 -8.49
C TYR A 20 -2.82 21.31 -8.57
N LEU A 21 -3.52 20.98 -9.65
CA LEU A 21 -4.93 21.36 -9.86
C LEU A 21 -5.85 20.66 -8.85
N ILE A 22 -5.63 19.38 -8.55
CA ILE A 22 -6.38 18.65 -7.51
C ILE A 22 -6.11 19.24 -6.14
N LYS A 23 -4.86 19.61 -5.83
CA LYS A 23 -4.49 20.24 -4.57
C LYS A 23 -5.15 21.61 -4.41
N ASP A 24 -5.13 22.43 -5.46
CA ASP A 24 -5.74 23.75 -5.46
C ASP A 24 -7.27 23.66 -5.36
N TYR A 25 -7.88 22.74 -6.09
CA TYR A 25 -9.33 22.50 -6.04
C TYR A 25 -9.79 21.96 -4.67
N ASN A 26 -9.00 21.11 -4.02
CA ASN A 26 -9.30 20.54 -2.69
C ASN A 26 -9.15 21.57 -1.58
N SER A 27 -8.20 22.50 -1.70
CA SER A 27 -8.06 23.62 -0.75
C SER A 27 -9.25 24.57 -0.78
N ASN A 28 -9.93 24.68 -1.92
CA ASN A 28 -11.06 25.58 -2.15
C ASN A 28 -12.45 24.92 -2.10
N GLY A 29 -12.52 23.56 -2.16
CA GLY A 29 -13.77 22.81 -2.33
C GLY A 29 -14.23 21.92 -1.16
N GLY A 30 -13.52 21.87 -0.04
CA GLY A 30 -13.96 21.17 1.19
C GLY A 30 -14.12 19.64 1.08
N GLY A 31 -13.49 18.99 0.11
CA GLY A 31 -13.59 17.54 -0.10
C GLY A 31 -12.36 16.76 0.34
N ASN A 32 -12.56 15.55 0.87
CA ASN A 32 -11.53 14.59 1.32
C ASN A 32 -10.77 13.91 0.15
N TYR A 33 -10.64 14.56 -1.00
CA TYR A 33 -10.06 13.95 -2.22
C TYR A 33 -8.54 13.77 -2.18
N ALA A 34 -7.86 14.46 -1.26
CA ALA A 34 -6.41 14.30 -1.05
C ALA A 34 -6.02 12.94 -0.44
N GLU A 35 -6.99 12.18 0.10
CA GLU A 35 -6.75 10.87 0.71
C GLU A 35 -6.52 9.77 -0.32
N TYR A 36 -6.85 10.00 -1.60
CA TYR A 36 -6.85 8.93 -2.64
C TYR A 36 -5.78 9.11 -3.71
N TYR A 37 -4.91 10.11 -3.57
CA TYR A 37 -3.83 10.30 -4.53
C TYR A 37 -2.64 9.40 -4.22
N THR A 38 -2.23 8.61 -5.21
CA THR A 38 -1.05 7.75 -5.08
C THR A 38 0.23 8.51 -5.45
N PRO A 39 1.22 8.62 -4.56
CA PRO A 39 2.50 9.27 -4.86
C PRO A 39 3.22 8.63 -6.04
N HIS A 40 3.82 9.44 -6.90
CA HIS A 40 4.58 8.99 -8.07
C HIS A 40 5.67 7.98 -7.74
N ALA A 41 6.39 8.17 -6.62
CA ALA A 41 7.42 7.23 -6.20
C ALA A 41 6.86 5.81 -6.00
N ILE A 42 5.67 5.69 -5.40
CA ILE A 42 5.01 4.38 -5.22
C ILE A 42 4.59 3.81 -6.57
N ALA A 43 3.99 4.63 -7.43
CA ALA A 43 3.55 4.21 -8.77
C ALA A 43 4.73 3.72 -9.61
N SER A 44 5.84 4.45 -9.59
CA SER A 44 7.08 4.09 -10.27
C SER A 44 7.68 2.78 -9.75
N ILE A 45 7.78 2.62 -8.43
CA ILE A 45 8.26 1.36 -7.82
C ILE A 45 7.36 0.19 -8.21
N MET A 46 6.04 0.36 -8.12
CA MET A 46 5.10 -0.71 -8.46
C MET A 46 5.22 -1.11 -9.94
N ALA A 47 5.27 -0.15 -10.85
CA ALA A 47 5.39 -0.40 -12.28
C ALA A 47 6.72 -1.12 -12.63
N GLN A 48 7.84 -0.59 -12.15
CA GLN A 48 9.17 -1.15 -12.41
C GLN A 48 9.35 -2.55 -11.81
N LEU A 49 8.74 -2.85 -10.66
CA LEU A 49 8.84 -4.17 -10.03
C LEU A 49 7.87 -5.22 -10.62
N LEU A 50 6.80 -4.79 -11.27
CA LEU A 50 5.89 -5.69 -11.97
C LEU A 50 6.38 -6.08 -13.37
N VAL A 51 7.06 -5.14 -14.07
CA VAL A 51 7.52 -5.32 -15.44
C VAL A 51 9.00 -5.01 -15.53
N ASP A 52 9.79 -5.99 -15.94
CA ASP A 52 11.21 -5.78 -16.23
C ASP A 52 11.36 -5.13 -17.61
N GLU A 53 12.24 -4.14 -17.74
CA GLU A 53 12.51 -3.48 -19.01
C GLU A 53 13.09 -4.40 -20.11
N SER A 54 13.67 -5.53 -19.68
CA SER A 54 14.16 -6.57 -20.59
C SER A 54 13.05 -7.48 -21.14
N GLU A 55 11.84 -7.47 -20.55
CA GLU A 55 10.69 -8.25 -21.01
C GLU A 55 10.02 -7.58 -22.21
N ASP A 56 9.99 -8.23 -23.37
CA ASP A 56 9.20 -7.77 -24.54
C ASP A 56 7.71 -8.10 -24.35
N VAL A 57 7.07 -7.33 -23.47
CA VAL A 57 5.66 -7.54 -23.09
C VAL A 57 4.75 -6.88 -24.12
N LYS A 58 3.85 -7.65 -24.75
CA LYS A 58 2.92 -7.15 -25.78
C LYS A 58 1.52 -7.71 -25.61
N SER A 59 0.55 -6.91 -26.04
CA SER A 59 -0.88 -7.29 -26.09
C SER A 59 -1.43 -7.76 -24.74
N VAL A 60 -1.01 -7.11 -23.65
CA VAL A 60 -1.42 -7.44 -22.28
C VAL A 60 -2.55 -6.54 -21.77
N THR A 61 -3.22 -7.00 -20.73
CA THR A 61 -4.31 -6.28 -20.07
C THR A 61 -3.87 -5.84 -18.68
N CYS A 62 -4.02 -4.54 -18.41
CA CYS A 62 -3.75 -3.92 -17.12
C CYS A 62 -5.04 -3.52 -16.44
N TYR A 63 -5.19 -3.75 -15.15
CA TYR A 63 -6.41 -3.43 -14.41
C TYR A 63 -6.12 -2.72 -13.09
N ASP A 64 -6.93 -1.70 -12.79
CA ASP A 64 -7.00 -1.08 -11.47
C ASP A 64 -8.46 -1.05 -10.98
N PRO A 65 -8.79 -1.83 -9.92
CA PRO A 65 -10.15 -1.90 -9.37
C PRO A 65 -10.54 -0.71 -8.48
N SER A 66 -9.62 0.21 -8.22
CA SER A 66 -9.78 1.41 -7.38
C SER A 66 -8.99 2.58 -7.99
N ALA A 67 -9.24 2.82 -9.28
CA ALA A 67 -8.31 3.52 -10.15
C ALA A 67 -8.04 4.99 -9.79
N GLY A 68 -8.98 5.66 -9.10
CA GLY A 68 -8.87 7.09 -8.85
C GLY A 68 -8.65 7.86 -10.16
N THR A 69 -7.62 8.67 -10.22
CA THR A 69 -7.22 9.42 -11.43
C THR A 69 -6.30 8.62 -12.38
N GLY A 70 -6.00 7.36 -12.07
CA GLY A 70 -5.25 6.44 -12.94
C GLY A 70 -3.74 6.42 -12.74
N THR A 71 -3.19 7.08 -11.74
CA THR A 71 -1.73 7.20 -11.53
C THR A 71 -1.00 5.86 -11.59
N LEU A 72 -1.53 4.82 -10.91
CA LEU A 72 -0.88 3.49 -10.89
C LEU A 72 -0.93 2.79 -12.26
N VAL A 73 -2.11 2.73 -12.86
CA VAL A 73 -2.30 2.00 -14.11
C VAL A 73 -1.63 2.69 -15.30
N ILE A 74 -1.51 4.02 -15.27
CA ILE A 74 -0.78 4.79 -16.28
C ILE A 74 0.72 4.58 -16.12
N ALA A 75 1.27 4.62 -14.90
CA ALA A 75 2.67 4.31 -14.65
C ALA A 75 3.03 2.87 -15.13
N LEU A 76 2.15 1.91 -14.88
CA LEU A 76 2.30 0.54 -15.37
C LEU A 76 2.27 0.48 -16.91
N ALA A 77 1.33 1.20 -17.55
CA ALA A 77 1.23 1.25 -19.01
C ALA A 77 2.46 1.90 -19.65
N HIS A 78 3.04 2.93 -19.05
CA HIS A 78 4.30 3.52 -19.49
C HIS A 78 5.47 2.53 -19.41
N GLN A 79 5.54 1.75 -18.34
CA GLN A 79 6.59 0.74 -18.18
C GLN A 79 6.49 -0.39 -19.20
N ILE A 80 5.29 -0.75 -19.63
CA ILE A 80 5.03 -1.77 -20.66
C ILE A 80 5.19 -1.18 -22.07
N GLY A 81 4.91 0.10 -22.23
CA GLY A 81 4.66 0.78 -23.51
C GLY A 81 3.16 0.87 -23.78
N GLU A 82 2.66 2.09 -23.96
CA GLU A 82 1.23 2.43 -24.03
C GLU A 82 0.48 1.67 -25.13
N GLN A 83 1.16 1.36 -26.23
CA GLN A 83 0.59 0.62 -27.37
C GLN A 83 0.61 -0.90 -27.17
N ASN A 84 1.34 -1.38 -26.17
CA ASN A 84 1.51 -2.80 -25.90
C ASN A 84 0.49 -3.33 -24.87
N CYS A 85 -0.32 -2.46 -24.26
CA CYS A 85 -1.31 -2.83 -23.27
C CYS A 85 -2.65 -2.18 -23.51
N THR A 86 -3.70 -2.79 -22.93
CA THR A 86 -5.03 -2.21 -22.80
C THR A 86 -5.34 -2.02 -21.33
N VAL A 87 -5.71 -0.79 -20.97
CA VAL A 87 -6.03 -0.42 -19.57
C VAL A 87 -7.52 -0.60 -19.31
N PHE A 88 -7.83 -1.27 -18.22
CA PHE A 88 -9.17 -1.46 -17.66
C PHE A 88 -9.21 -0.83 -16.27
N THR A 89 -10.27 -0.11 -15.96
CA THR A 89 -10.39 0.53 -14.65
C THR A 89 -11.84 0.50 -14.16
N GLN A 90 -11.97 0.54 -12.83
CA GLN A 90 -13.26 0.80 -12.21
C GLN A 90 -13.05 1.63 -10.95
N ASP A 91 -13.85 2.69 -10.78
CA ASP A 91 -13.86 3.54 -9.60
C ASP A 91 -15.27 4.04 -9.31
N ILE A 92 -15.59 4.24 -8.02
CA ILE A 92 -16.91 4.73 -7.61
C ILE A 92 -17.10 6.21 -7.89
N SER A 93 -16.01 6.97 -8.00
CA SER A 93 -16.01 8.43 -8.17
C SER A 93 -16.17 8.81 -9.65
N ASP A 94 -17.25 9.49 -9.99
CA ASP A 94 -17.47 10.06 -11.31
C ASP A 94 -16.39 11.07 -11.72
N LYS A 95 -16.02 11.96 -10.78
CA LYS A 95 -14.95 12.93 -11.02
C LYS A 95 -13.61 12.27 -11.31
N SER A 96 -13.24 11.27 -10.53
CA SER A 96 -12.00 10.52 -10.74
C SER A 96 -12.00 9.83 -12.10
N SER A 97 -13.11 9.20 -12.48
CA SER A 97 -13.26 8.53 -13.78
C SER A 97 -13.14 9.51 -14.96
N THR A 98 -13.75 10.70 -14.83
CA THR A 98 -13.63 11.77 -15.85
C THR A 98 -12.18 12.26 -15.98
N MET A 99 -11.49 12.46 -14.86
CA MET A 99 -10.08 12.86 -14.84
C MET A 99 -9.18 11.77 -15.43
N LEU A 100 -9.46 10.50 -15.10
CA LEU A 100 -8.75 9.36 -15.67
C LEU A 100 -8.91 9.30 -17.19
N MET A 101 -10.12 9.51 -17.73
CA MET A 101 -10.31 9.56 -19.19
C MET A 101 -9.45 10.63 -19.85
N LEU A 102 -9.38 11.83 -19.25
CA LEU A 102 -8.51 12.88 -19.73
C LEU A 102 -7.03 12.48 -19.66
N ASN A 103 -6.60 11.87 -18.55
CA ASN A 103 -5.24 11.36 -18.42
C ASN A 103 -4.89 10.31 -19.50
N LEU A 104 -5.78 9.38 -19.81
CA LEU A 104 -5.58 8.40 -20.87
C LEU A 104 -5.42 9.05 -22.25
N ILE A 105 -6.22 10.08 -22.55
CA ILE A 105 -6.09 10.84 -23.81
C ILE A 105 -4.70 11.52 -23.88
N LEU A 106 -4.31 12.22 -22.83
CA LEU A 106 -3.03 12.95 -22.77
C LEU A 106 -1.82 12.03 -22.86
N ASN A 107 -1.95 10.78 -22.41
CA ASN A 107 -0.90 9.76 -22.46
C ASN A 107 -1.05 8.80 -23.67
N SER A 108 -1.72 9.21 -24.75
CA SER A 108 -1.88 8.44 -26.00
C SER A 108 -2.56 7.08 -25.84
N MET A 109 -3.37 6.89 -24.80
CA MET A 109 -4.08 5.66 -24.49
C MET A 109 -5.60 5.74 -24.78
N SER A 110 -5.99 6.51 -25.80
CA SER A 110 -7.41 6.70 -26.17
C SER A 110 -8.14 5.39 -26.50
N HIS A 111 -7.41 4.36 -26.93
CA HIS A 111 -7.95 3.01 -27.18
C HIS A 111 -8.53 2.33 -25.92
N SER A 112 -8.14 2.78 -24.72
CA SER A 112 -8.59 2.23 -23.44
C SER A 112 -9.81 2.97 -22.85
N LEU A 113 -10.27 4.08 -23.44
CA LEU A 113 -11.35 4.91 -22.90
C LEU A 113 -12.66 4.16 -22.63
N THR A 114 -13.00 3.19 -23.50
CA THR A 114 -14.22 2.39 -23.35
C THR A 114 -14.18 1.42 -22.17
N HIS A 115 -13.01 1.25 -21.55
CA HIS A 115 -12.78 0.37 -20.39
C HIS A 115 -12.67 1.14 -19.07
N VAL A 116 -12.92 2.45 -19.08
CA VAL A 116 -13.06 3.26 -17.86
C VAL A 116 -14.49 3.19 -17.37
N ILE A 117 -14.69 2.54 -16.25
CA ILE A 117 -16.03 2.27 -15.70
C ILE A 117 -16.22 3.01 -14.37
N GLN A 118 -17.27 3.81 -14.31
CA GLN A 118 -17.74 4.40 -13.06
C GLN A 118 -18.68 3.42 -12.35
N GLY A 119 -18.37 3.07 -11.10
CA GLY A 119 -19.22 2.18 -10.30
C GLY A 119 -18.50 1.48 -9.17
N ASN A 120 -19.26 0.85 -8.28
CA ASN A 120 -18.73 0.11 -7.13
C ASN A 120 -18.18 -1.25 -7.57
N THR A 121 -16.88 -1.36 -7.62
CA THR A 121 -16.12 -2.55 -8.05
C THR A 121 -16.45 -3.80 -7.22
N LEU A 122 -16.62 -3.66 -5.93
CA LEU A 122 -16.86 -4.80 -5.06
C LEU A 122 -18.30 -5.32 -5.20
N LYS A 123 -19.27 -4.42 -5.25
CA LYS A 123 -20.68 -4.77 -5.36
C LYS A 123 -21.08 -5.17 -6.79
N HIS A 124 -20.57 -4.42 -7.76
CA HIS A 124 -20.94 -4.57 -9.17
C HIS A 124 -19.71 -4.55 -10.08
N PRO A 125 -18.86 -5.60 -10.03
CA PRO A 125 -17.71 -5.69 -10.90
C PRO A 125 -18.18 -5.76 -12.36
N TYR A 126 -17.71 -4.81 -13.17
CA TYR A 126 -18.20 -4.63 -14.54
C TYR A 126 -17.47 -5.48 -15.58
N HIS A 127 -16.15 -5.60 -15.45
CA HIS A 127 -15.35 -6.29 -16.45
C HIS A 127 -15.54 -7.80 -16.39
N LYS A 128 -16.21 -8.34 -17.42
CA LYS A 128 -16.62 -9.75 -17.52
C LYS A 128 -16.24 -10.36 -18.86
N GLU A 129 -16.08 -11.68 -18.86
CA GLU A 129 -16.02 -12.52 -20.04
C GLU A 129 -17.13 -13.57 -19.91
N GLY A 130 -18.23 -13.37 -20.65
CA GLY A 130 -19.45 -14.15 -20.46
C GLY A 130 -20.07 -13.91 -19.07
N HIS A 131 -20.19 -14.97 -18.28
CA HIS A 131 -20.73 -14.92 -16.92
C HIS A 131 -19.68 -14.75 -15.82
N GLU A 132 -18.39 -14.93 -16.15
CA GLU A 132 -17.28 -14.84 -15.22
C GLU A 132 -16.63 -13.46 -15.23
N LEU A 133 -15.93 -13.13 -14.14
CA LEU A 133 -15.08 -11.94 -14.12
C LEU A 133 -13.87 -12.13 -15.02
N ARG A 134 -13.57 -11.10 -15.79
CA ARG A 134 -12.38 -11.06 -16.62
C ARG A 134 -11.13 -11.20 -15.79
N LYS A 135 -10.13 -11.92 -16.33
CA LYS A 135 -8.81 -12.07 -15.77
C LYS A 135 -7.81 -11.17 -16.51
N PHE A 136 -6.87 -10.61 -15.77
CA PHE A 136 -5.91 -9.64 -16.27
C PHE A 136 -4.48 -10.12 -16.09
N ASP A 137 -3.60 -9.66 -16.99
CA ASP A 137 -2.18 -9.97 -16.94
C ASP A 137 -1.50 -9.22 -15.79
N TYR A 138 -1.84 -7.95 -15.62
CA TYR A 138 -1.31 -7.09 -14.56
C TYR A 138 -2.43 -6.40 -13.80
N ILE A 139 -2.34 -6.36 -12.49
CA ILE A 139 -3.26 -5.61 -11.64
C ILE A 139 -2.47 -4.76 -10.65
N VAL A 140 -2.79 -3.47 -10.60
CA VAL A 140 -2.31 -2.55 -9.57
C VAL A 140 -3.48 -1.98 -8.79
N SER A 141 -3.30 -1.70 -7.51
CA SER A 141 -4.37 -1.10 -6.71
C SER A 141 -3.82 -0.35 -5.50
N ASN A 142 -4.37 0.83 -5.27
CA ASN A 142 -4.27 1.55 -4.01
C ASN A 142 -5.70 1.77 -3.48
N PRO A 143 -6.30 0.77 -2.84
CA PRO A 143 -7.69 0.84 -2.40
C PRO A 143 -7.84 1.72 -1.15
N PRO A 144 -9.03 2.25 -0.86
CA PRO A 144 -9.33 2.85 0.42
C PRO A 144 -9.11 1.83 1.54
N PHE A 145 -8.36 2.21 2.61
CA PHE A 145 -8.05 1.27 3.68
C PHE A 145 -9.24 1.01 4.58
N LYS A 146 -9.99 2.06 4.88
CA LYS A 146 -11.16 2.01 5.76
C LYS A 146 -12.33 2.77 5.15
N LEU A 147 -13.48 2.12 5.11
CA LEU A 147 -14.72 2.69 4.59
C LEU A 147 -15.91 1.97 5.21
N ASP A 148 -16.99 2.70 5.51
CA ASP A 148 -18.27 2.07 5.85
C ASP A 148 -18.88 1.44 4.59
N PHE A 149 -18.93 0.12 4.56
CA PHE A 149 -19.62 -0.65 3.53
C PHE A 149 -20.70 -1.56 4.11
N SER A 150 -21.21 -1.22 5.29
CA SER A 150 -22.25 -1.97 5.98
C SER A 150 -23.55 -2.07 5.15
N GLU A 151 -23.81 -1.09 4.31
CA GLU A 151 -24.99 -1.04 3.44
C GLU A 151 -25.06 -2.20 2.44
N TYR A 152 -23.91 -2.59 1.86
CA TYR A 152 -23.83 -3.69 0.89
C TYR A 152 -23.02 -4.91 1.37
N HIS A 153 -22.77 -4.99 2.67
CA HIS A 153 -22.03 -6.09 3.28
C HIS A 153 -22.68 -7.46 3.04
N SER A 154 -24.02 -7.54 3.08
CA SER A 154 -24.78 -8.76 2.78
C SER A 154 -24.63 -9.19 1.32
N ASP A 155 -24.58 -8.21 0.39
CA ASP A 155 -24.37 -8.48 -1.03
C ASP A 155 -23.01 -9.11 -1.28
N LEU A 156 -21.96 -8.61 -0.60
CA LEU A 156 -20.61 -9.20 -0.70
C LEU A 156 -20.55 -10.62 -0.12
N LYS A 157 -21.31 -10.91 0.95
CA LYS A 157 -21.42 -12.27 1.51
C LYS A 157 -22.15 -13.23 0.59
N ALA A 158 -23.11 -12.74 -0.17
CA ALA A 158 -23.90 -13.48 -1.15
C ALA A 158 -23.25 -13.48 -2.54
N ASP A 159 -21.98 -13.06 -2.66
CA ASP A 159 -21.27 -12.97 -3.93
C ASP A 159 -21.30 -14.30 -4.69
N HIS A 160 -21.77 -14.26 -5.94
CA HIS A 160 -21.93 -15.45 -6.77
C HIS A 160 -20.63 -15.93 -7.42
N TYR A 161 -19.57 -15.11 -7.42
CA TYR A 161 -18.24 -15.50 -7.91
C TYR A 161 -17.52 -16.34 -6.86
N ARG A 162 -17.68 -17.65 -6.98
CA ARG A 162 -17.17 -18.60 -5.99
C ARG A 162 -15.68 -18.44 -5.76
N GLY A 163 -15.29 -18.24 -4.50
CA GLY A 163 -13.91 -18.09 -4.09
C GLY A 163 -13.33 -16.67 -4.20
N ARG A 164 -14.12 -15.68 -4.70
CA ARG A 164 -13.66 -14.29 -4.77
C ARG A 164 -13.27 -13.73 -3.40
N PHE A 165 -14.05 -14.03 -2.37
CA PHE A 165 -13.77 -13.61 -0.99
C PHE A 165 -13.42 -14.80 -0.09
N PHE A 166 -12.42 -15.58 -0.50
CA PHE A 166 -12.04 -16.86 0.13
C PHE A 166 -11.60 -16.73 1.60
N ALA A 167 -11.03 -15.60 2.00
CA ALA A 167 -10.61 -15.35 3.38
C ALA A 167 -11.75 -14.79 4.26
N GLY A 168 -12.86 -14.42 3.65
CA GLY A 168 -14.04 -13.82 4.27
C GLY A 168 -14.12 -12.30 4.08
N ILE A 169 -15.15 -11.70 4.66
CA ILE A 169 -15.46 -10.27 4.58
C ILE A 169 -15.39 -9.68 5.98
N PRO A 170 -14.77 -8.49 6.17
CA PRO A 170 -14.69 -7.84 7.48
C PRO A 170 -16.08 -7.67 8.11
N ASN A 171 -16.21 -8.01 9.39
CA ASN A 171 -17.47 -7.88 10.10
C ASN A 171 -17.88 -6.41 10.26
N ILE A 172 -19.21 -6.18 10.37
CA ILE A 172 -19.73 -4.86 10.69
C ILE A 172 -19.52 -4.62 12.19
N PRO A 173 -18.73 -3.62 12.62
CA PRO A 173 -18.53 -3.32 14.02
C PRO A 173 -19.76 -2.61 14.61
N ASN A 174 -19.97 -2.78 15.92
CA ASN A 174 -21.13 -2.19 16.60
C ASN A 174 -21.07 -0.64 16.68
N LYS A 175 -19.88 -0.05 16.69
CA LYS A 175 -19.71 1.40 16.93
C LYS A 175 -19.06 2.14 15.77
N ASP A 176 -17.91 1.73 15.28
CA ASP A 176 -17.14 2.45 14.25
C ASP A 176 -17.23 1.73 12.91
N LYS A 177 -18.34 1.95 12.17
CA LYS A 177 -18.50 1.39 10.83
C LYS A 177 -17.52 1.96 9.81
N LYS A 178 -17.06 3.20 9.99
CA LYS A 178 -16.06 3.82 9.12
C LYS A 178 -14.69 3.15 9.24
N GLY A 179 -14.45 2.43 10.34
CA GLY A 179 -13.24 1.65 10.55
C GLY A 179 -13.19 0.30 9.84
N MET A 180 -14.22 -0.09 9.07
CA MET A 180 -14.25 -1.37 8.34
C MET A 180 -13.15 -1.44 7.29
N GLU A 181 -12.32 -2.49 7.34
CA GLU A 181 -11.12 -2.67 6.51
C GLU A 181 -11.45 -3.16 5.09
N ILE A 182 -12.02 -2.27 4.28
CA ILE A 182 -12.49 -2.59 2.91
C ILE A 182 -11.37 -3.04 1.98
N TYR A 183 -10.12 -2.60 2.20
CA TYR A 183 -8.96 -3.01 1.38
C TYR A 183 -8.77 -4.52 1.36
N LEU A 184 -9.20 -5.25 2.39
CA LEU A 184 -9.15 -6.70 2.44
C LEU A 184 -10.07 -7.37 1.39
N CYS A 185 -11.18 -6.71 1.03
CA CYS A 185 -12.04 -7.14 -0.07
C CYS A 185 -11.40 -6.84 -1.43
N PHE A 186 -10.79 -5.66 -1.59
CA PHE A 186 -10.03 -5.31 -2.80
C PHE A 186 -8.85 -6.24 -3.04
N PHE A 187 -8.12 -6.61 -1.98
CA PHE A 187 -7.01 -7.57 -2.09
C PHE A 187 -7.48 -8.92 -2.64
N GLN A 188 -8.56 -9.44 -2.10
CA GLN A 188 -9.13 -10.71 -2.55
C GLN A 188 -9.69 -10.61 -3.97
N HIS A 189 -10.33 -9.48 -4.32
CA HIS A 189 -10.78 -9.22 -5.68
C HIS A 189 -9.61 -9.17 -6.68
N LEU A 190 -8.49 -8.53 -6.31
CA LEU A 190 -7.26 -8.53 -7.10
C LEU A 190 -6.76 -9.96 -7.36
N LEU A 191 -6.61 -10.76 -6.31
CA LEU A 191 -6.16 -12.15 -6.43
C LEU A 191 -7.09 -13.00 -7.31
N TYR A 192 -8.40 -12.78 -7.19
CA TYR A 192 -9.39 -13.46 -8.01
C TYR A 192 -9.31 -13.04 -9.47
N SER A 193 -9.05 -11.76 -9.76
CA SER A 193 -9.04 -11.19 -11.11
C SER A 193 -7.71 -11.33 -11.85
N LEU A 194 -6.65 -11.83 -11.22
CA LEU A 194 -5.38 -12.16 -11.89
C LEU A 194 -5.53 -13.44 -12.74
N LYS A 195 -4.93 -13.45 -13.93
CA LYS A 195 -4.67 -14.68 -14.71
C LYS A 195 -3.78 -15.63 -13.93
N ASP A 196 -3.71 -16.90 -14.35
CA ASP A 196 -2.86 -17.91 -13.70
C ASP A 196 -1.35 -17.62 -13.86
N THR A 197 -0.98 -16.76 -14.79
CA THR A 197 0.37 -16.22 -15.00
C THR A 197 0.48 -14.73 -14.67
N GLY A 198 -0.59 -14.16 -14.07
CA GLY A 198 -0.69 -12.73 -13.85
C GLY A 198 0.17 -12.25 -12.68
N LYS A 199 0.61 -10.99 -12.77
CA LYS A 199 1.37 -10.30 -11.73
C LYS A 199 0.53 -9.16 -11.15
N GLY A 200 0.65 -8.88 -9.86
CA GLY A 200 -0.10 -7.80 -9.21
C GLY A 200 0.67 -7.10 -8.11
N ALA A 201 0.30 -5.85 -7.85
CA ALA A 201 0.80 -5.10 -6.70
C ALA A 201 -0.32 -4.31 -6.03
N ILE A 202 -0.32 -4.32 -4.71
CA ILE A 202 -1.35 -3.64 -3.91
C ILE A 202 -0.73 -2.90 -2.73
N VAL A 203 -1.18 -1.66 -2.53
CA VAL A 203 -0.84 -0.87 -1.34
C VAL A 203 -1.73 -1.30 -0.17
N VAL A 204 -1.11 -1.57 0.96
CA VAL A 204 -1.80 -2.00 2.19
C VAL A 204 -1.28 -1.23 3.40
N PRO A 205 -2.07 -1.03 4.46
CA PRO A 205 -1.57 -0.50 5.72
C PRO A 205 -0.57 -1.48 6.35
N THR A 206 0.46 -0.98 7.03
CA THR A 206 1.51 -1.82 7.64
C THR A 206 0.96 -2.86 8.63
N GLY A 207 -0.19 -2.62 9.25
CA GLY A 207 -0.86 -3.63 10.08
C GLY A 207 -1.20 -4.93 9.35
N PHE A 208 -1.39 -4.88 8.03
CA PHE A 208 -1.63 -6.08 7.20
C PHE A 208 -0.46 -7.05 7.25
N ILE A 209 0.79 -6.58 7.20
CA ILE A 209 1.98 -7.43 7.06
C ILE A 209 2.32 -8.22 8.33
N THR A 210 1.76 -7.83 9.49
CA THR A 210 2.07 -8.44 10.80
C THR A 210 0.86 -9.01 11.56
N ALA A 211 -0.36 -8.88 11.03
CA ALA A 211 -1.58 -9.36 11.67
C ALA A 211 -1.49 -10.85 12.03
N LYS A 212 -1.76 -11.22 13.29
CA LYS A 212 -1.61 -12.60 13.79
C LYS A 212 -2.86 -13.48 13.57
N SER A 213 -3.97 -12.90 13.13
CA SER A 213 -5.24 -13.59 12.93
C SER A 213 -6.13 -12.84 11.94
N GLY A 214 -7.33 -13.36 11.68
CA GLY A 214 -8.33 -12.70 10.85
C GLY A 214 -8.10 -12.83 9.35
N ILE A 215 -8.72 -11.94 8.58
CA ILE A 215 -8.72 -11.99 7.11
C ILE A 215 -7.32 -11.70 6.55
N ALA A 216 -6.64 -10.69 7.09
CA ALA A 216 -5.28 -10.32 6.68
C ALA A 216 -4.30 -11.50 6.84
N PHE A 217 -4.39 -12.24 7.96
CA PHE A 217 -3.59 -13.45 8.17
C PHE A 217 -3.90 -14.54 7.14
N LYS A 218 -5.20 -14.79 6.86
CA LYS A 218 -5.62 -15.81 5.88
C LYS A 218 -5.13 -15.48 4.47
N ILE A 219 -5.16 -14.20 4.08
CA ILE A 219 -4.64 -13.75 2.77
C ILE A 219 -3.13 -14.00 2.70
N ARG A 220 -2.36 -13.59 3.73
CA ARG A 220 -0.91 -13.81 3.75
C ARG A 220 -0.55 -15.29 3.72
N LYS A 221 -1.27 -16.10 4.52
CA LYS A 221 -1.12 -17.56 4.50
C LYS A 221 -1.37 -18.12 3.09
N HIS A 222 -2.41 -17.68 2.41
CA HIS A 222 -2.72 -18.09 1.04
C HIS A 222 -1.58 -17.75 0.07
N LEU A 223 -1.01 -16.54 0.16
CA LEU A 223 0.10 -16.12 -0.70
C LEU A 223 1.36 -16.99 -0.50
N VAL A 224 1.67 -17.34 0.73
CA VAL A 224 2.83 -18.15 1.11
C VAL A 224 2.63 -19.61 0.72
N ASP A 225 1.51 -20.22 1.12
CA ASP A 225 1.24 -21.63 0.88
C ASP A 225 1.16 -21.96 -0.62
N ASN A 226 0.72 -21.02 -1.45
CA ASN A 226 0.68 -21.17 -2.91
C ASN A 226 1.95 -20.69 -3.62
N LYS A 227 2.94 -20.18 -2.89
CA LYS A 227 4.23 -19.66 -3.41
C LYS A 227 4.04 -18.54 -4.47
N ILE A 228 3.05 -17.68 -4.28
CA ILE A 228 2.72 -16.57 -5.19
C ILE A 228 3.05 -15.19 -4.62
N LEU A 229 3.63 -15.11 -3.43
CA LEU A 229 4.17 -13.88 -2.88
C LEU A 229 5.54 -13.58 -3.52
N LYS A 230 5.61 -12.56 -4.40
CA LYS A 230 6.90 -12.14 -4.97
C LYS A 230 7.71 -11.30 -3.98
N GLY A 231 7.06 -10.48 -3.17
CA GLY A 231 7.74 -9.74 -2.12
C GLY A 231 6.92 -8.62 -1.51
N VAL A 232 7.54 -7.87 -0.60
CA VAL A 232 6.94 -6.74 0.10
C VAL A 232 7.96 -5.63 0.29
N VAL A 233 7.55 -4.38 0.02
CA VAL A 233 8.33 -3.18 0.29
C VAL A 233 7.59 -2.35 1.33
N SER A 234 8.16 -2.21 2.52
CA SER A 234 7.67 -1.31 3.56
C SER A 234 8.15 0.11 3.26
N MET A 235 7.20 1.03 3.08
CA MET A 235 7.48 2.39 2.64
C MET A 235 7.79 3.32 3.82
N PRO A 236 8.45 4.47 3.59
CA PRO A 236 8.66 5.49 4.61
C PRO A 236 7.35 6.03 5.17
N SER A 237 7.39 6.51 6.41
CA SER A 237 6.29 7.26 7.02
C SER A 237 5.98 8.51 6.19
N ASN A 238 4.71 8.95 6.21
CA ASN A 238 4.25 10.17 5.53
C ASN A 238 4.51 10.21 4.01
N VAL A 239 4.74 9.08 3.36
CA VAL A 239 4.83 9.03 1.89
C VAL A 239 3.51 9.45 1.25
N PHE A 240 2.37 9.18 1.91
CA PHE A 240 1.08 9.80 1.61
C PHE A 240 0.89 11.04 2.48
N ALA A 241 0.85 12.21 1.88
CA ALA A 241 0.93 13.52 2.54
C ALA A 241 -0.16 13.81 3.60
N ASN A 242 -1.26 13.07 3.64
CA ASN A 242 -2.41 13.36 4.50
C ASN A 242 -2.82 12.20 5.42
N THR A 243 -2.07 11.11 5.42
CA THR A 243 -2.37 9.97 6.27
C THR A 243 -1.16 9.64 7.13
N GLY A 244 -1.31 9.65 8.46
CA GLY A 244 -0.29 9.16 9.38
C GLY A 244 -0.13 7.63 9.35
N THR A 245 -0.77 6.96 8.38
CA THR A 245 -0.72 5.50 8.25
C THR A 245 0.50 5.10 7.45
N ASN A 246 1.38 4.31 8.05
CA ASN A 246 2.48 3.68 7.35
C ASN A 246 1.92 2.60 6.41
N VAL A 247 2.50 2.51 5.23
CA VAL A 247 2.06 1.58 4.19
C VAL A 247 3.16 0.64 3.75
N SER A 248 2.74 -0.48 3.19
CA SER A 248 3.60 -1.42 2.48
C SER A 248 2.98 -1.76 1.13
N VAL A 249 3.81 -2.09 0.16
CA VAL A 249 3.36 -2.60 -1.14
C VAL A 249 3.63 -4.09 -1.18
N VAL A 250 2.59 -4.88 -1.46
CA VAL A 250 2.68 -6.34 -1.60
C VAL A 250 2.68 -6.68 -3.09
N PHE A 251 3.69 -7.43 -3.53
CA PHE A 251 3.87 -7.90 -4.90
C PHE A 251 3.52 -9.37 -5.01
N ILE A 252 2.76 -9.70 -6.04
CA ILE A 252 2.20 -11.03 -6.31
C ILE A 252 2.63 -11.46 -7.71
N ASP A 253 3.08 -12.70 -7.84
CA ASP A 253 3.36 -13.35 -9.12
C ASP A 253 2.79 -14.77 -9.08
N LYS A 254 1.78 -15.05 -9.92
CA LYS A 254 1.15 -16.36 -9.95
C LYS A 254 1.98 -17.43 -10.64
N ASN A 255 3.11 -17.07 -11.29
CA ASN A 255 4.06 -18.05 -11.85
C ASN A 255 4.84 -18.86 -10.82
N LYS A 256 4.54 -18.71 -9.53
CA LYS A 256 5.24 -19.30 -8.40
C LYS A 256 6.70 -18.86 -8.29
N THR A 257 6.99 -18.17 -7.23
CA THR A 257 8.35 -17.68 -6.94
C THR A 257 9.10 -18.66 -6.04
N GLU A 258 10.41 -18.68 -6.14
CA GLU A 258 11.24 -19.54 -5.27
C GLU A 258 11.31 -18.98 -3.86
N LYS A 259 11.51 -17.67 -3.74
CA LYS A 259 11.60 -16.93 -2.47
C LYS A 259 10.96 -15.55 -2.60
N PRO A 260 10.31 -15.06 -1.56
CA PRO A 260 9.88 -13.66 -1.52
C PRO A 260 11.03 -12.73 -1.13
N VAL A 261 10.97 -11.49 -1.61
CA VAL A 261 11.89 -10.41 -1.23
C VAL A 261 11.20 -9.46 -0.27
N PHE A 262 11.76 -9.24 0.92
CA PHE A 262 11.24 -8.26 1.87
C PHE A 262 12.21 -7.10 2.00
N ILE A 263 11.73 -5.88 1.74
CA ILE A 263 12.51 -4.64 1.85
C ILE A 263 11.90 -3.74 2.92
N ASP A 264 12.74 -3.25 3.81
CA ASP A 264 12.42 -2.18 4.76
C ASP A 264 12.99 -0.85 4.26
N ALA A 265 12.20 -0.14 3.47
CA ALA A 265 12.55 1.21 2.99
C ALA A 265 12.09 2.32 3.95
N SER A 266 11.66 1.99 5.17
CA SER A 266 11.09 2.94 6.13
C SER A 266 12.02 4.08 6.53
N LYS A 267 13.34 3.89 6.35
CA LYS A 267 14.38 4.89 6.67
C LYS A 267 14.78 5.75 5.46
N LEU A 268 14.26 5.48 4.27
CA LEU A 268 14.57 6.25 3.06
C LEU A 268 13.70 7.50 2.96
N GLY A 269 14.12 8.41 2.09
CA GLY A 269 13.41 9.63 1.75
C GLY A 269 13.69 10.80 2.69
N GLU A 270 13.45 11.98 2.16
CA GLU A 270 13.54 13.24 2.89
C GLU A 270 12.15 13.70 3.32
N THR A 271 11.97 13.89 4.62
CA THR A 271 10.69 14.39 5.17
C THR A 271 10.69 15.92 5.19
N ILE A 272 9.79 16.51 4.41
CA ILE A 272 9.58 17.96 4.34
C ILE A 272 8.28 18.35 5.04
N LYS A 273 8.25 19.53 5.63
CA LYS A 273 7.06 20.08 6.27
C LYS A 273 6.29 20.94 5.26
N ILE A 274 5.02 20.60 5.02
CA ILE A 274 4.11 21.35 4.12
C ILE A 274 2.93 21.85 4.96
N GLY A 275 3.00 23.11 5.40
CA GLY A 275 2.01 23.68 6.32
C GLY A 275 2.00 22.95 7.67
N LYS A 276 0.88 22.33 8.02
CA LYS A 276 0.73 21.53 9.26
C LYS A 276 1.10 20.05 9.06
N ASN A 277 1.27 19.60 7.81
CA ASN A 277 1.50 18.21 7.47
C ASN A 277 2.98 17.95 7.15
N GLN A 278 3.38 16.68 7.23
CA GLN A 278 4.67 16.19 6.77
C GLN A 278 4.48 15.36 5.50
N LYS A 279 5.42 15.45 4.57
CA LYS A 279 5.49 14.60 3.38
C LYS A 279 6.91 14.07 3.24
N THR A 280 7.04 12.76 3.02
CA THR A 280 8.33 12.14 2.71
C THR A 280 8.42 11.91 1.21
N ASN A 281 9.46 12.48 0.59
CA ASN A 281 9.76 12.29 -0.82
C ASN A 281 10.95 11.35 -0.95
N LEU A 282 10.77 10.28 -1.72
CA LEU A 282 11.86 9.40 -2.13
C LEU A 282 12.62 10.04 -3.30
N ARG A 283 13.95 9.99 -3.26
CA ARG A 283 14.81 10.42 -4.35
C ARG A 283 14.90 9.33 -5.43
N SER A 284 15.30 9.71 -6.63
CA SER A 284 15.45 8.77 -7.76
C SER A 284 16.48 7.66 -7.49
N ASP A 285 17.57 8.00 -6.78
CA ASP A 285 18.59 7.02 -6.37
C ASP A 285 18.06 6.01 -5.33
N GLU A 286 17.19 6.44 -4.43
CA GLU A 286 16.54 5.57 -3.44
C GLU A 286 15.51 4.65 -4.10
N ILE A 287 14.75 5.16 -5.07
CA ILE A 287 13.85 4.33 -5.91
C ILE A 287 14.65 3.28 -6.67
N ALA A 288 15.75 3.68 -7.31
CA ALA A 288 16.63 2.76 -8.03
C ALA A 288 17.23 1.70 -7.11
N GLN A 289 17.61 2.07 -5.87
CA GLN A 289 18.09 1.13 -4.87
C GLN A 289 17.03 0.08 -4.51
N ILE A 290 15.79 0.48 -4.27
CA ILE A 290 14.67 -0.44 -3.99
C ILE A 290 14.49 -1.40 -5.17
N VAL A 291 14.42 -0.86 -6.40
CA VAL A 291 14.17 -1.64 -7.62
C VAL A 291 15.29 -2.63 -7.88
N ASP A 292 16.54 -2.20 -7.82
CA ASP A 292 17.72 -3.04 -8.02
C ASP A 292 17.82 -4.14 -6.96
N THR A 293 17.58 -3.80 -5.68
CA THR A 293 17.59 -4.76 -4.58
C THR A 293 16.52 -5.83 -4.74
N PHE A 294 15.30 -5.43 -5.12
CA PHE A 294 14.17 -6.34 -5.28
C PHE A 294 14.36 -7.26 -6.51
N ARG A 295 14.71 -6.71 -7.67
CA ARG A 295 14.90 -7.47 -8.91
C ARG A 295 16.02 -8.51 -8.81
N ASN A 296 17.14 -8.11 -8.20
CA ASN A 296 18.31 -8.96 -8.04
C ASN A 296 18.30 -9.78 -6.74
N GLU A 297 17.19 -9.78 -6.01
CA GLU A 297 16.99 -10.55 -4.76
C GLU A 297 18.15 -10.37 -3.77
N LYS A 298 18.70 -9.13 -3.68
CA LYS A 298 19.86 -8.83 -2.85
C LYS A 298 19.49 -8.86 -1.37
N VAL A 299 20.36 -9.50 -0.57
CA VAL A 299 20.30 -9.41 0.89
C VAL A 299 21.21 -8.29 1.33
N VAL A 300 20.63 -7.25 1.94
CA VAL A 300 21.34 -6.08 2.42
C VAL A 300 21.03 -5.87 3.89
N GLU A 301 22.06 -5.75 4.71
CA GLU A 301 21.94 -5.63 6.15
C GLU A 301 20.95 -4.52 6.55
N GLN A 302 20.00 -4.83 7.44
CA GLN A 302 18.94 -3.94 7.93
C GLN A 302 18.07 -3.25 6.83
N PHE A 303 18.12 -3.76 5.59
CA PHE A 303 17.36 -3.21 4.48
C PHE A 303 16.55 -4.28 3.74
N SER A 304 17.15 -5.43 3.39
CA SER A 304 16.45 -6.47 2.63
C SER A 304 16.83 -7.89 3.02
N VAL A 305 15.87 -8.79 2.92
CA VAL A 305 16.04 -10.23 3.13
C VAL A 305 15.25 -11.03 2.11
N THR A 306 15.69 -12.27 1.87
CA THR A 306 15.03 -13.24 0.98
C THR A 306 14.77 -14.55 1.72
N PRO A 307 13.83 -14.58 2.70
CA PRO A 307 13.53 -15.78 3.47
C PRO A 307 12.90 -16.86 2.60
N SER A 308 13.06 -18.14 2.99
CA SER A 308 12.29 -19.21 2.37
C SER A 308 10.80 -19.11 2.76
N TYR A 309 9.92 -19.76 1.98
CA TYR A 309 8.49 -19.81 2.33
C TYR A 309 8.23 -20.55 3.65
N GLU A 310 9.07 -21.53 3.96
CA GLU A 310 9.06 -22.29 5.20
C GLU A 310 9.39 -21.37 6.39
N GLU A 311 10.44 -20.54 6.29
CA GLU A 311 10.78 -19.54 7.31
C GLU A 311 9.67 -18.51 7.51
N VAL A 312 9.01 -18.09 6.42
CA VAL A 312 7.87 -17.15 6.51
C VAL A 312 6.71 -17.82 7.27
N ALA A 313 6.42 -19.09 7.01
CA ALA A 313 5.39 -19.83 7.73
C ALA A 313 5.74 -20.00 9.22
N GLU A 314 6.97 -20.38 9.55
CA GLU A 314 7.47 -20.52 10.92
C GLU A 314 7.40 -19.22 11.72
N LYS A 315 7.65 -18.07 11.08
CA LYS A 315 7.51 -16.74 11.67
C LYS A 315 6.06 -16.20 11.62
N GLY A 316 5.06 -17.10 11.54
CA GLY A 316 3.64 -16.78 11.61
C GLY A 316 3.15 -15.98 10.41
N TYR A 317 3.71 -16.25 9.23
CA TYR A 317 3.38 -15.57 7.98
C TYR A 317 3.60 -14.05 8.04
N SER A 318 4.57 -13.58 8.81
CA SER A 318 4.92 -12.17 8.87
C SER A 318 5.69 -11.76 7.63
N PHE A 319 5.33 -10.59 7.06
CA PHE A 319 6.01 -10.00 5.90
C PHE A 319 6.89 -8.80 6.28
N SER A 320 7.13 -8.59 7.58
CA SER A 320 8.00 -7.53 8.06
C SER A 320 9.47 -7.96 7.96
N ALA A 321 10.25 -7.30 7.10
CA ALA A 321 11.67 -7.59 6.90
C ALA A 321 12.46 -7.60 8.22
N GLY A 322 12.14 -6.69 9.13
CA GLY A 322 12.81 -6.58 10.44
C GLY A 322 12.74 -7.83 11.32
N GLN A 323 11.81 -8.77 11.06
CA GLN A 323 11.74 -10.03 11.79
C GLN A 323 12.75 -11.09 11.28
N TYR A 324 13.40 -10.82 10.16
CA TYR A 324 14.35 -11.72 9.50
C TYR A 324 15.78 -11.18 9.55
N PHE A 325 15.98 -9.94 10.02
CA PHE A 325 17.33 -9.41 10.20
C PHE A 325 18.03 -10.10 11.35
N ASP A 326 19.31 -10.34 11.19
CA ASP A 326 20.15 -10.84 12.27
C ASP A 326 20.19 -9.83 13.42
N ILE A 327 19.97 -10.31 14.63
CA ILE A 327 20.15 -9.48 15.83
C ILE A 327 21.64 -9.36 16.06
N LYS A 328 22.26 -8.25 15.63
CA LYS A 328 23.59 -7.92 16.09
C LYS A 328 23.50 -7.50 17.56
N ILE A 329 23.97 -8.37 18.42
CA ILE A 329 24.26 -7.98 19.80
C ILE A 329 25.57 -7.16 19.76
N GLU A 330 25.45 -5.85 19.69
CA GLU A 330 26.61 -4.99 19.93
C GLU A 330 26.97 -5.14 21.42
N TYR A 331 28.02 -5.89 21.67
CA TYR A 331 28.64 -5.89 22.99
C TYR A 331 29.29 -4.50 23.17
N VAL A 332 28.65 -3.69 23.99
CA VAL A 332 29.26 -2.43 24.43
C VAL A 332 30.39 -2.84 25.36
N ASP A 333 31.63 -2.65 24.90
CA ASP A 333 32.82 -2.95 25.71
C ASP A 333 32.95 -1.85 26.78
N ILE A 334 32.26 -2.09 27.90
CA ILE A 334 32.25 -1.22 29.07
C ILE A 334 32.88 -1.95 30.23
N THR A 335 33.63 -1.22 31.07
CA THR A 335 34.15 -1.79 32.31
C THR A 335 33.01 -2.16 33.28
N GLU A 336 33.31 -3.11 34.18
CA GLU A 336 32.30 -3.53 35.19
C GLU A 336 31.82 -2.34 36.05
N GLU A 337 32.71 -1.40 36.33
CA GLU A 337 32.40 -0.19 37.07
C GLU A 337 31.45 0.74 36.28
N GLU A 338 31.70 0.92 35.00
CA GLU A 338 30.86 1.72 34.12
C GLU A 338 29.47 1.07 33.96
N PHE A 339 29.42 -0.25 33.82
CA PHE A 339 28.16 -0.98 33.77
C PHE A 339 27.32 -0.78 35.05
N LYS A 340 27.96 -0.95 36.21
CA LYS A 340 27.31 -0.75 37.54
C LYS A 340 26.81 0.69 37.69
N ARG A 341 27.58 1.67 37.25
CA ARG A 341 27.19 3.06 37.29
C ARG A 341 25.96 3.33 36.42
N ARG A 342 25.97 2.88 35.18
CA ARG A 342 24.81 3.06 34.26
C ARG A 342 23.57 2.35 34.76
N MET A 343 23.71 1.15 35.30
CA MET A 343 22.59 0.43 35.90
C MET A 343 21.97 1.16 37.09
N ALA A 344 22.80 1.72 37.97
CA ALA A 344 22.33 2.53 39.08
C ALA A 344 21.62 3.82 38.62
N ASP A 345 22.15 4.48 37.58
CA ASP A 345 21.51 5.66 36.98
C ASP A 345 20.16 5.32 36.34
N TYR A 346 20.05 4.19 35.63
CA TYR A 346 18.79 3.72 35.06
C TYR A 346 17.76 3.37 36.13
N GLU A 347 18.17 2.65 37.20
CA GLU A 347 17.30 2.29 38.32
C GLU A 347 16.77 3.54 39.02
N LYS A 348 17.63 4.54 39.25
CA LYS A 348 17.24 5.82 39.84
C LYS A 348 16.22 6.54 38.94
N THR A 349 16.52 6.68 37.64
CA THR A 349 15.66 7.35 36.68
C THR A 349 14.28 6.68 36.59
N LEU A 350 14.24 5.34 36.51
CA LEU A 350 12.99 4.58 36.49
C LEU A 350 12.18 4.78 37.74
N THR A 351 12.84 4.77 38.93
CA THR A 351 12.19 4.98 40.23
C THR A 351 11.55 6.37 40.28
N GLU A 352 12.27 7.40 39.83
CA GLU A 352 11.77 8.77 39.74
C GLU A 352 10.56 8.88 38.79
N GLN A 353 10.65 8.24 37.62
CA GLN A 353 9.56 8.24 36.63
C GLN A 353 8.31 7.50 37.13
N PHE A 354 8.47 6.38 37.84
CA PHE A 354 7.34 5.68 38.46
C PHE A 354 6.70 6.50 39.55
N ALA A 355 7.48 7.16 40.40
CA ALA A 355 6.98 8.04 41.44
C ALA A 355 6.16 9.20 40.84
N GLU A 356 6.65 9.83 39.77
CA GLU A 356 5.94 10.90 39.08
C GLU A 356 4.69 10.38 38.37
N SER A 357 4.71 9.19 37.77
CA SER A 357 3.52 8.54 37.21
C SER A 357 2.43 8.36 38.27
N HIS A 358 2.78 7.83 39.41
CA HIS A 358 1.82 7.68 40.52
C HIS A 358 1.28 9.00 41.07
N ARG A 359 2.12 10.05 41.11
CA ARG A 359 1.68 11.38 41.49
C ARG A 359 0.63 11.91 40.52
N LEU A 360 0.91 11.81 39.20
CA LEU A 360 0.00 12.24 38.12
C LEU A 360 -1.30 11.43 38.09
N GLU A 361 -1.24 10.11 38.31
CA GLU A 361 -2.44 9.27 38.46
C GLU A 361 -3.37 9.78 39.59
N ASN A 362 -2.80 10.04 40.77
CA ASN A 362 -3.55 10.54 41.90
C ASN A 362 -4.15 11.93 41.63
N GLU A 363 -3.43 12.81 40.96
CA GLU A 363 -3.90 14.13 40.57
C GLU A 363 -5.08 14.05 39.57
N ILE A 364 -4.97 13.18 38.55
CA ILE A 364 -6.05 12.93 37.57
C ILE A 364 -7.30 12.40 38.30
N ILE A 365 -7.15 11.42 39.21
CA ILE A 365 -8.26 10.87 39.98
C ILE A 365 -8.91 11.94 40.88
N ALA A 366 -8.09 12.80 41.50
CA ALA A 366 -8.60 13.89 42.32
C ALA A 366 -9.40 14.90 41.47
N GLN A 367 -8.88 15.28 40.29
CA GLN A 367 -9.58 16.19 39.38
C GLN A 367 -10.90 15.58 38.87
N LEU A 368 -10.90 14.30 38.47
CA LEU A 368 -12.13 13.60 38.06
C LEU A 368 -13.23 13.62 39.16
N LYS A 369 -12.86 13.52 40.41
CA LYS A 369 -13.81 13.59 41.55
C LYS A 369 -14.41 14.98 41.71
N THR A 370 -13.78 16.04 41.20
CA THR A 370 -14.28 17.44 41.29
C THR A 370 -15.24 17.79 40.18
N LEU A 371 -15.33 16.98 39.13
CA LEU A 371 -16.25 17.22 38.02
C LEU A 371 -17.69 17.11 38.47
N LYS A 372 -18.45 18.21 38.33
CA LYS A 372 -19.90 18.23 38.55
C LYS A 372 -20.60 18.35 37.20
N PHE A 373 -21.61 17.52 37.02
CA PHE A 373 -22.53 17.68 35.89
C PHE A 373 -23.49 18.81 36.23
N ASN A 374 -23.35 19.94 35.55
CA ASN A 374 -24.37 21.01 35.63
C ASN A 374 -25.58 20.58 34.79
N GLN A 375 -26.70 20.34 35.43
CA GLN A 375 -28.01 20.18 34.79
C GLN A 375 -28.50 21.48 34.21
#